data_ba521eebdf67313dbbb66f46ac780944
#
_entry.id   ba521eebdf67313dbbb66f46ac780944
#
_cell.length_a   1.000
_cell.length_b   1.000
_cell.length_c   1.000
_cell.angle_alpha   90.00
_cell.angle_beta   90.00
_cell.angle_gamma   90.00
#
_symmetry.space_group_name_H-M   'P 1'
#
loop_
_entity.id
_entity.type
_entity.pdbx_description
1 polymer ?
#
loop_
_entity_poly.entity_id
_entity_poly.type
_entity_poly.pdbx_seq_one_letter_code
_entity_poly.pdbx_strand_id
1 'polypeptide(L)'
;MFNYLILILVLFLSLNALSKDIDEKIKDFLLNNPEIILQSLENFEKKKIAEKKKINNKIITENKKQILSSVNGMYSGNVKSENIIVEFFDYNCSYCKKAHQDILKIKQNKNNIKIIYKNFPILSENSKRLAEIALVIAKDSNEMFNKFHNLLMSKKGPFSNEYLKKVLDDLGYDQEKIKNSLNSEYVKNQLYSDRELAEKLSLRGTPAFIVNDKLFFGYVGYEELVFHIEN
;
A
#
# COMPACT_ATOMS: atom_id res chain seq x y z
N MET A 1 -68.32 15.66 -0.43
CA MET A 1 -67.08 15.17 0.25
C MET A 1 -66.90 13.66 0.10
N PHE A 2 -67.93 12.84 0.26
CA PHE A 2 -67.83 11.37 0.21
C PHE A 2 -67.35 10.85 -1.14
N ASN A 3 -67.82 11.39 -2.27
CA ASN A 3 -67.40 11.00 -3.61
C ASN A 3 -65.91 11.32 -3.93
N TYR A 4 -65.34 12.39 -3.36
CA TYR A 4 -63.93 12.72 -3.53
C TYR A 4 -63.00 11.72 -2.81
N LEU A 5 -63.43 11.24 -1.65
CA LEU A 5 -62.68 10.25 -0.87
C LEU A 5 -62.61 8.90 -1.61
N ILE A 6 -63.69 8.48 -2.23
CA ILE A 6 -63.77 7.25 -3.04
C ILE A 6 -62.88 7.36 -4.27
N LEU A 7 -62.87 8.54 -4.93
CA LEU A 7 -62.04 8.76 -6.11
C LEU A 7 -60.55 8.68 -5.78
N ILE A 8 -60.12 9.27 -4.65
CA ILE A 8 -58.74 9.21 -4.16
C ILE A 8 -58.36 7.78 -3.81
N LEU A 9 -59.27 7.02 -3.14
CA LEU A 9 -59.01 5.64 -2.77
C LEU A 9 -58.84 4.72 -3.99
N VAL A 10 -59.66 4.90 -5.01
CA VAL A 10 -59.57 4.15 -6.28
C VAL A 10 -58.29 4.51 -7.03
N LEU A 11 -57.86 5.77 -7.00
CA LEU A 11 -56.61 6.21 -7.62
C LEU A 11 -55.38 5.58 -6.89
N PHE A 12 -55.40 5.53 -5.56
CA PHE A 12 -54.35 4.89 -4.77
C PHE A 12 -54.26 3.38 -5.00
N LEU A 13 -55.40 2.70 -5.13
CA LEU A 13 -55.47 1.25 -5.41
C LEU A 13 -54.97 0.93 -6.82
N SER A 14 -55.29 1.77 -7.82
CA SER A 14 -54.81 1.58 -9.19
C SER A 14 -53.31 1.86 -9.35
N LEU A 15 -52.74 2.83 -8.60
CA LEU A 15 -51.30 3.09 -8.57
C LEU A 15 -50.50 1.95 -7.95
N ASN A 16 -51.01 1.35 -6.86
CA ASN A 16 -50.38 0.20 -6.23
C ASN A 16 -50.44 -1.07 -7.09
N ALA A 17 -51.53 -1.30 -7.82
CA ALA A 17 -51.65 -2.41 -8.77
C ALA A 17 -50.72 -2.26 -9.97
N LEU A 18 -50.56 -1.05 -10.49
CA LEU A 18 -49.64 -0.73 -11.60
C LEU A 18 -48.19 -0.91 -11.19
N SER A 19 -47.78 -0.49 -9.95
CA SER A 19 -46.47 -0.68 -9.43
C SER A 19 -46.08 -2.16 -9.32
N LYS A 20 -47.02 -3.00 -8.85
CA LYS A 20 -46.77 -4.44 -8.69
C LYS A 20 -46.58 -5.16 -10.02
N ASP A 21 -47.34 -4.76 -11.06
CA ASP A 21 -47.22 -5.30 -12.43
C ASP A 21 -45.88 -4.91 -13.07
N ILE A 22 -45.41 -3.70 -12.83
CA ILE A 22 -44.07 -3.24 -13.28
C ILE A 22 -42.95 -4.01 -12.61
N ASP A 23 -43.01 -4.21 -11.29
CA ASP A 23 -41.98 -4.94 -10.55
C ASP A 23 -41.88 -6.41 -11.01
N GLU A 24 -43.00 -7.09 -11.25
CA GLU A 24 -43.02 -8.44 -11.82
C GLU A 24 -42.42 -8.47 -13.25
N LYS A 25 -42.78 -7.53 -14.10
CA LYS A 25 -42.20 -7.43 -15.47
C LYS A 25 -40.70 -7.18 -15.45
N ILE A 26 -40.21 -6.31 -14.57
CA ILE A 26 -38.79 -6.04 -14.42
C ILE A 26 -38.07 -7.32 -13.92
N LYS A 27 -38.64 -8.01 -12.93
CA LYS A 27 -38.07 -9.25 -12.43
C LYS A 27 -37.98 -10.33 -13.50
N ASP A 28 -39.07 -10.56 -14.24
CA ASP A 28 -39.11 -11.53 -15.33
C ASP A 28 -38.14 -11.17 -16.45
N PHE A 29 -38.05 -9.88 -16.80
CA PHE A 29 -37.07 -9.40 -17.76
C PHE A 29 -35.65 -9.68 -17.35
N LEU A 30 -35.30 -9.37 -16.09
CA LEU A 30 -33.92 -9.61 -15.55
C LEU A 30 -33.62 -11.10 -15.45
N LEU A 31 -34.59 -11.94 -15.05
CA LEU A 31 -34.40 -13.39 -14.98
C LEU A 31 -34.23 -14.04 -16.37
N ASN A 32 -34.87 -13.51 -17.38
CA ASN A 32 -34.76 -13.98 -18.76
C ASN A 32 -33.56 -13.38 -19.52
N ASN A 33 -32.91 -12.32 -18.96
CA ASN A 33 -31.74 -11.66 -19.55
C ASN A 33 -30.62 -11.46 -18.49
N PRO A 34 -30.08 -12.54 -17.93
CA PRO A 34 -29.08 -12.46 -16.84
C PRO A 34 -27.81 -11.73 -17.25
N GLU A 35 -27.48 -11.66 -18.54
CA GLU A 35 -26.35 -10.91 -19.08
C GLU A 35 -26.44 -9.40 -18.78
N ILE A 36 -27.63 -8.83 -18.66
CA ILE A 36 -27.82 -7.42 -18.30
C ILE A 36 -27.35 -7.15 -16.87
N ILE A 37 -27.60 -8.09 -15.94
CA ILE A 37 -27.13 -8.01 -14.56
C ILE A 37 -25.61 -8.09 -14.54
N LEU A 38 -25.03 -9.04 -15.26
CA LEU A 38 -23.57 -9.21 -15.36
C LEU A 38 -22.91 -7.96 -15.94
N GLN A 39 -23.45 -7.42 -17.03
CA GLN A 39 -22.96 -6.19 -17.66
C GLN A 39 -23.08 -4.98 -16.73
N SER A 40 -24.17 -4.88 -15.97
CA SER A 40 -24.37 -3.81 -14.99
C SER A 40 -23.34 -3.89 -13.87
N LEU A 41 -23.08 -5.09 -13.33
CA LEU A 41 -22.04 -5.32 -12.30
C LEU A 41 -20.65 -4.99 -12.84
N GLU A 42 -20.31 -5.45 -14.04
CA GLU A 42 -19.02 -5.14 -14.67
C GLU A 42 -18.83 -3.63 -14.86
N ASN A 43 -19.84 -2.94 -15.32
CA ASN A 43 -19.82 -1.47 -15.48
C ASN A 43 -19.68 -0.76 -14.13
N PHE A 44 -20.35 -1.26 -13.09
CA PHE A 44 -20.21 -0.73 -11.73
C PHE A 44 -18.79 -0.91 -11.20
N GLU A 45 -18.20 -2.11 -11.36
CA GLU A 45 -16.84 -2.38 -10.96
C GLU A 45 -15.82 -1.51 -11.72
N LYS A 46 -15.96 -1.39 -13.04
CA LYS A 46 -15.13 -0.49 -13.86
C LYS A 46 -15.17 0.96 -13.36
N LYS A 47 -16.37 1.48 -13.07
CA LYS A 47 -16.52 2.84 -12.51
C LYS A 47 -15.83 2.96 -11.16
N LYS A 48 -16.03 2.00 -10.26
CA LYS A 48 -15.43 1.99 -8.93
C LYS A 48 -13.89 1.94 -8.99
N ILE A 49 -13.33 1.13 -9.90
CA ILE A 49 -11.89 1.07 -10.13
C ILE A 49 -11.35 2.40 -10.67
N ALA A 50 -12.05 3.00 -11.64
CA ALA A 50 -11.66 4.29 -12.22
C ALA A 50 -11.70 5.43 -11.18
N GLU A 51 -12.73 5.48 -10.34
CA GLU A 51 -12.85 6.44 -9.26
C GLU A 51 -11.71 6.26 -8.23
N LYS A 52 -11.44 5.02 -7.81
CA LYS A 52 -10.35 4.70 -6.88
C LYS A 52 -8.99 5.11 -7.47
N LYS A 53 -8.76 4.83 -8.76
CA LYS A 53 -7.54 5.26 -9.46
C LYS A 53 -7.41 6.79 -9.48
N LYS A 54 -8.48 7.50 -9.77
CA LYS A 54 -8.50 8.98 -9.76
C LYS A 54 -8.17 9.54 -8.37
N ILE A 55 -8.74 8.97 -7.31
CA ILE A 55 -8.47 9.36 -5.92
C ILE A 55 -7.00 9.09 -5.58
N ASN A 56 -6.48 7.89 -5.88
CA ASN A 56 -5.09 7.54 -5.61
C ASN A 56 -4.11 8.47 -6.35
N ASN A 57 -4.35 8.74 -7.63
CA ASN A 57 -3.51 9.65 -8.41
C ASN A 57 -3.50 11.07 -7.80
N LYS A 58 -4.67 11.56 -7.35
CA LYS A 58 -4.75 12.84 -6.64
C LYS A 58 -3.90 12.83 -5.36
N ILE A 59 -4.05 11.80 -4.51
CA ILE A 59 -3.29 11.66 -3.26
C ILE A 59 -1.79 11.58 -3.55
N ILE A 60 -1.37 10.81 -4.56
CA ILE A 60 0.04 10.70 -4.95
C ILE A 60 0.57 12.06 -5.38
N THR A 61 -0.16 12.80 -6.20
CA THR A 61 0.24 14.13 -6.68
C THR A 61 0.38 15.12 -5.53
N GLU A 62 -0.61 15.19 -4.64
CA GLU A 62 -0.63 16.08 -3.49
C GLU A 62 0.46 15.77 -2.45
N ASN A 63 0.87 14.50 -2.34
CA ASN A 63 1.89 14.04 -1.40
C ASN A 63 3.22 13.69 -2.08
N LYS A 64 3.43 14.05 -3.35
CA LYS A 64 4.61 13.63 -4.15
C LYS A 64 5.94 13.93 -3.44
N LYS A 65 6.06 15.11 -2.83
CA LYS A 65 7.27 15.50 -2.08
C LYS A 65 7.54 14.54 -0.90
N GLN A 66 6.50 14.16 -0.15
CA GLN A 66 6.62 13.24 0.99
C GLN A 66 6.91 11.80 0.52
N ILE A 67 6.24 11.36 -0.55
CA ILE A 67 6.44 10.03 -1.18
C ILE A 67 7.89 9.87 -1.63
N LEU A 68 8.41 10.84 -2.38
CA LEU A 68 9.75 10.79 -2.96
C LEU A 68 10.87 11.22 -2.01
N SER A 69 10.52 11.65 -0.79
CA SER A 69 11.51 12.03 0.23
C SER A 69 12.29 10.80 0.70
N SER A 70 13.61 10.92 0.70
CA SER A 70 14.55 9.94 1.25
C SER A 70 15.49 10.58 2.30
N VAL A 71 15.05 11.70 2.90
CA VAL A 71 15.84 12.45 3.91
C VAL A 71 16.11 11.65 5.18
N ASN A 72 15.33 10.59 5.41
CA ASN A 72 15.52 9.65 6.53
C ASN A 72 16.66 8.64 6.27
N GLY A 73 17.36 8.69 5.13
CA GLY A 73 18.41 7.74 4.78
C GLY A 73 17.92 6.37 4.30
N MET A 74 16.61 6.12 4.28
CA MET A 74 16.04 4.82 3.89
C MET A 74 15.83 4.73 2.38
N TYR A 75 16.93 4.57 1.65
CA TYR A 75 16.91 4.37 0.20
C TYR A 75 18.08 3.48 -0.25
N SER A 76 17.99 2.94 -1.46
CA SER A 76 19.07 2.21 -2.12
C SER A 76 19.14 2.51 -3.61
N GLY A 77 20.25 2.18 -4.25
CA GLY A 77 20.49 2.44 -5.67
C GLY A 77 21.00 3.85 -5.96
N ASN A 78 20.77 4.33 -7.18
CA ASN A 78 21.28 5.64 -7.63
C ASN A 78 20.41 6.79 -7.09
N VAL A 79 20.91 7.56 -6.15
CA VAL A 79 20.19 8.68 -5.53
C VAL A 79 19.72 9.75 -6.52
N LYS A 80 20.42 9.89 -7.66
CA LYS A 80 20.11 10.86 -8.72
C LYS A 80 19.15 10.32 -9.77
N SER A 81 18.73 9.05 -9.66
CA SER A 81 17.82 8.45 -10.63
C SER A 81 16.43 9.06 -10.55
N GLU A 82 15.85 9.30 -11.72
CA GLU A 82 14.44 9.67 -11.87
C GLU A 82 13.54 8.42 -11.91
N ASN A 83 14.10 7.24 -12.20
CA ASN A 83 13.41 5.97 -12.09
C ASN A 83 13.33 5.57 -10.62
N ILE A 84 12.16 5.70 -10.02
CA ILE A 84 11.98 5.53 -8.58
C ILE A 84 10.90 4.48 -8.30
N ILE A 85 11.26 3.52 -7.44
CA ILE A 85 10.30 2.66 -6.77
C ILE A 85 10.20 3.12 -5.31
N VAL A 86 8.99 3.38 -4.83
CA VAL A 86 8.72 3.56 -3.40
C VAL A 86 8.06 2.30 -2.89
N GLU A 87 8.65 1.67 -1.88
CA GLU A 87 8.11 0.46 -1.24
C GLU A 87 7.64 0.77 0.19
N PHE A 88 6.39 0.45 0.48
CA PHE A 88 5.87 0.35 1.84
C PHE A 88 6.03 -1.09 2.31
N PHE A 89 6.77 -1.30 3.38
CA PHE A 89 7.20 -2.64 3.77
C PHE A 89 7.12 -2.89 5.28
N ASP A 90 7.17 -4.17 5.65
CA ASP A 90 7.30 -4.66 7.01
C ASP A 90 8.35 -5.79 7.04
N TYR A 91 9.30 -5.74 7.97
CA TYR A 91 10.38 -6.73 8.08
C TYR A 91 9.91 -8.16 8.35
N ASN A 92 8.74 -8.34 8.98
CA ASN A 92 8.14 -9.66 9.23
C ASN A 92 7.25 -10.16 8.08
N CYS A 93 7.02 -9.33 7.06
CA CYS A 93 6.20 -9.70 5.91
C CYS A 93 6.95 -10.62 4.95
N SER A 94 6.45 -11.84 4.76
CA SER A 94 7.05 -12.81 3.84
C SER A 94 7.02 -12.36 2.38
N TYR A 95 5.96 -11.66 1.97
CA TYR A 95 5.86 -11.09 0.62
C TYR A 95 6.79 -9.90 0.42
N CYS A 96 7.10 -9.10 1.46
CA CYS A 96 8.13 -8.08 1.39
C CYS A 96 9.51 -8.71 1.19
N LYS A 97 9.80 -9.81 1.89
CA LYS A 97 11.05 -10.56 1.69
C LYS A 97 11.17 -11.12 0.27
N LYS A 98 10.05 -11.58 -0.32
CA LYS A 98 10.01 -12.00 -1.71
C LYS A 98 10.24 -10.83 -2.67
N ALA A 99 9.57 -9.71 -2.46
CA ALA A 99 9.74 -8.48 -3.22
C ALA A 99 11.18 -7.95 -3.17
N HIS A 100 11.84 -8.06 -2.00
CA HIS A 100 13.23 -7.68 -1.84
C HIS A 100 14.17 -8.43 -2.79
N GLN A 101 13.93 -9.73 -3.05
CA GLN A 101 14.72 -10.49 -4.03
C GLN A 101 14.55 -9.93 -5.45
N ASP A 102 13.32 -9.54 -5.81
CA ASP A 102 13.06 -8.91 -7.11
C ASP A 102 13.71 -7.53 -7.20
N ILE A 103 13.66 -6.73 -6.14
CA ILE A 103 14.35 -5.43 -6.04
C ILE A 103 15.87 -5.59 -6.19
N LEU A 104 16.47 -6.59 -5.56
CA LEU A 104 17.89 -6.87 -5.74
C LEU A 104 18.22 -7.20 -7.20
N LYS A 105 17.40 -8.04 -7.84
CA LYS A 105 17.54 -8.39 -9.26
C LYS A 105 17.37 -7.15 -10.17
N ILE A 106 16.41 -6.28 -9.88
CA ILE A 106 16.21 -5.02 -10.61
C ILE A 106 17.48 -4.14 -10.51
N LYS A 107 18.01 -3.98 -9.30
CA LYS A 107 19.23 -3.18 -9.07
C LYS A 107 20.47 -3.75 -9.75
N GLN A 108 20.57 -5.07 -9.89
CA GLN A 108 21.68 -5.72 -10.64
C GLN A 108 21.57 -5.47 -12.14
N ASN A 109 20.35 -5.49 -12.67
CA ASN A 109 20.10 -5.38 -14.12
C ASN A 109 19.92 -3.92 -14.59
N LYS A 110 19.66 -2.97 -13.68
CA LYS A 110 19.39 -1.57 -13.97
C LYS A 110 20.20 -0.67 -13.03
N ASN A 111 21.26 -0.06 -13.58
CA ASN A 111 22.15 0.82 -12.82
C ASN A 111 21.49 2.16 -12.45
N ASN A 112 20.47 2.57 -13.20
CA ASN A 112 19.80 3.87 -13.01
C ASN A 112 18.43 3.68 -12.38
N ILE A 113 18.41 3.26 -11.13
CA ILE A 113 17.18 3.12 -10.32
C ILE A 113 17.43 3.54 -8.88
N LYS A 114 16.45 4.18 -8.28
CA LYS A 114 16.38 4.50 -6.84
C LYS A 114 15.21 3.79 -6.20
N ILE A 115 15.46 3.13 -5.09
CA ILE A 115 14.42 2.55 -4.25
C ILE A 115 14.30 3.38 -2.99
N ILE A 116 13.10 3.81 -2.64
CA ILE A 116 12.79 4.53 -1.39
C ILE A 116 11.96 3.59 -0.53
N TYR A 117 12.38 3.42 0.72
CA TYR A 117 11.70 2.55 1.67
C TYR A 117 10.87 3.37 2.67
N LYS A 118 9.60 2.99 2.82
CA LYS A 118 8.65 3.55 3.76
C LYS A 118 8.23 2.49 4.76
N ASN A 119 8.43 2.76 6.04
CA ASN A 119 8.04 1.81 7.08
C ASN A 119 6.53 1.72 7.21
N PHE A 120 6.01 0.51 7.13
CA PHE A 120 4.61 0.24 7.43
C PHE A 120 4.50 -1.03 8.29
N PRO A 121 5.01 -0.97 9.55
CA PRO A 121 5.08 -2.11 10.46
C PRO A 121 3.72 -2.42 11.07
N ILE A 122 2.92 -3.25 10.40
CA ILE A 122 1.53 -3.56 10.77
C ILE A 122 1.33 -4.98 11.31
N LEU A 123 2.35 -5.85 11.23
CA LEU A 123 2.16 -7.27 11.54
C LEU A 123 2.38 -7.59 13.02
N SER A 124 3.26 -6.87 13.73
CA SER A 124 3.58 -7.15 15.13
C SER A 124 4.32 -6.00 15.80
N GLU A 125 4.41 -6.04 17.14
CA GLU A 125 5.29 -5.13 17.91
C GLU A 125 6.77 -5.32 17.51
N ASN A 126 7.17 -6.54 17.16
CA ASN A 126 8.52 -6.78 16.65
C ASN A 126 8.75 -6.09 15.29
N SER A 127 7.75 -6.03 14.42
CA SER A 127 7.81 -5.25 13.16
C SER A 127 8.10 -3.78 13.43
N LYS A 128 7.40 -3.21 14.41
CA LYS A 128 7.60 -1.82 14.83
C LYS A 128 9.02 -1.60 15.37
N ARG A 129 9.49 -2.47 16.29
CA ARG A 129 10.83 -2.40 16.83
C ARG A 129 11.91 -2.46 15.74
N LEU A 130 11.77 -3.35 14.75
CA LEU A 130 12.71 -3.46 13.63
C LEU A 130 12.70 -2.20 12.74
N ALA A 131 11.54 -1.61 12.50
CA ALA A 131 11.41 -0.34 11.77
C ALA A 131 12.06 0.83 12.53
N GLU A 132 11.90 0.90 13.85
CA GLU A 132 12.55 1.88 14.72
C GLU A 132 14.09 1.78 14.65
N ILE A 133 14.62 0.57 14.75
CA ILE A 133 16.06 0.31 14.62
C ILE A 133 16.57 0.72 13.24
N ALA A 134 15.86 0.35 12.18
CA ALA A 134 16.19 0.73 10.81
C ALA A 134 16.29 2.25 10.63
N LEU A 135 15.37 3.01 11.22
CA LEU A 135 15.38 4.48 11.19
C LEU A 135 16.58 5.07 11.94
N VAL A 136 16.94 4.51 13.10
CA VAL A 136 18.14 4.94 13.84
C VAL A 136 19.39 4.73 13.02
N ILE A 137 19.55 3.54 12.42
CA ILE A 137 20.71 3.21 11.58
C ILE A 137 20.72 4.08 10.32
N ALA A 138 19.58 4.26 9.65
CA ALA A 138 19.47 5.04 8.43
C ALA A 138 19.80 6.53 8.63
N LYS A 139 19.45 7.09 9.80
CA LYS A 139 19.79 8.45 10.19
C LYS A 139 21.30 8.64 10.33
N ASP A 140 22.00 7.62 10.82
CA ASP A 140 23.43 7.63 11.01
C ASP A 140 24.18 7.37 9.69
N SER A 141 23.79 6.32 8.97
CA SER A 141 24.44 5.91 7.72
C SER A 141 23.50 5.16 6.78
N ASN A 142 23.32 5.69 5.58
CA ASN A 142 22.60 5.00 4.50
C ASN A 142 23.27 3.67 4.11
N GLU A 143 24.60 3.61 4.11
CA GLU A 143 25.33 2.36 3.82
C GLU A 143 25.01 1.27 4.84
N MET A 144 25.06 1.60 6.14
CA MET A 144 24.74 0.65 7.20
C MET A 144 23.26 0.27 7.19
N PHE A 145 22.36 1.22 6.87
CA PHE A 145 20.97 0.91 6.63
C PHE A 145 20.80 -0.15 5.52
N ASN A 146 21.46 0.02 4.37
CA ASN A 146 21.36 -0.95 3.27
C ASN A 146 21.86 -2.34 3.68
N LYS A 147 22.97 -2.42 4.46
CA LYS A 147 23.47 -3.69 4.99
C LYS A 147 22.47 -4.33 5.97
N PHE A 148 21.95 -3.55 6.92
CA PHE A 148 20.94 -3.99 7.89
C PHE A 148 19.67 -4.47 7.18
N HIS A 149 19.14 -3.66 6.26
CA HIS A 149 17.94 -3.97 5.49
C HIS A 149 18.09 -5.28 4.69
N ASN A 150 19.20 -5.44 3.97
CA ASN A 150 19.48 -6.65 3.20
C ASN A 150 19.58 -7.90 4.11
N LEU A 151 20.25 -7.81 5.26
CA LEU A 151 20.34 -8.92 6.21
C LEU A 151 18.97 -9.35 6.74
N LEU A 152 18.14 -8.38 7.12
CA LEU A 152 16.81 -8.69 7.66
C LEU A 152 15.85 -9.22 6.58
N MET A 153 15.83 -8.58 5.42
CA MET A 153 14.92 -8.98 4.33
C MET A 153 15.31 -10.32 3.70
N SER A 154 16.59 -10.70 3.75
CA SER A 154 17.07 -12.00 3.24
C SER A 154 16.89 -13.13 4.25
N LYS A 155 16.64 -12.82 5.53
CA LYS A 155 16.50 -13.84 6.59
C LYS A 155 15.17 -14.58 6.47
N LYS A 156 15.25 -15.92 6.43
CA LYS A 156 14.07 -16.80 6.54
C LYS A 156 13.69 -17.01 8.02
N GLY A 157 12.40 -17.10 8.27
CA GLY A 157 11.84 -17.33 9.59
C GLY A 157 11.83 -16.08 10.51
N PRO A 158 11.47 -16.26 11.79
CA PRO A 158 11.33 -15.17 12.75
C PRO A 158 12.69 -14.58 13.14
N PHE A 159 12.68 -13.35 13.66
CA PHE A 159 13.85 -12.70 14.21
C PHE A 159 13.93 -12.99 15.71
N SER A 160 15.03 -13.65 16.14
CA SER A 160 15.35 -13.76 17.57
C SER A 160 16.14 -12.54 18.03
N ASN A 161 16.16 -12.31 19.36
CA ASN A 161 16.95 -11.24 19.94
C ASN A 161 18.45 -11.47 19.72
N GLU A 162 18.90 -12.74 19.75
CA GLU A 162 20.30 -13.13 19.51
C GLU A 162 20.73 -12.82 18.07
N TYR A 163 19.85 -13.11 17.10
CA TYR A 163 20.12 -12.77 15.71
C TYR A 163 20.24 -11.25 15.52
N LEU A 164 19.30 -10.49 16.07
CA LEU A 164 19.32 -9.03 15.97
C LEU A 164 20.55 -8.44 16.65
N LYS A 165 20.89 -8.96 17.83
CA LYS A 165 22.12 -8.60 18.54
C LYS A 165 23.35 -8.80 17.65
N LYS A 166 23.49 -10.00 17.07
CA LYS A 166 24.60 -10.32 16.17
C LYS A 166 24.65 -9.36 14.98
N VAL A 167 23.51 -9.08 14.32
CA VAL A 167 23.45 -8.15 13.18
C VAL A 167 23.93 -6.75 13.60
N LEU A 168 23.51 -6.24 14.75
CA LEU A 168 23.92 -4.93 15.24
C LEU A 168 25.43 -4.90 15.57
N ASP A 169 25.93 -5.92 16.25
CA ASP A 169 27.35 -6.05 16.59
C ASP A 169 28.23 -6.13 15.32
N ASP A 170 27.82 -6.94 14.32
CA ASP A 170 28.51 -7.07 13.02
C ASP A 170 28.53 -5.75 12.22
N LEU A 171 27.53 -4.88 12.41
CA LEU A 171 27.45 -3.55 11.80
C LEU A 171 28.12 -2.46 12.64
N GLY A 172 28.68 -2.80 13.82
CA GLY A 172 29.37 -1.87 14.71
C GLY A 172 28.45 -0.98 15.54
N TYR A 173 27.17 -1.37 15.73
CA TYR A 173 26.21 -0.62 16.53
C TYR A 173 26.14 -1.12 17.96
N ASP A 174 26.34 -0.20 18.91
CA ASP A 174 26.11 -0.43 20.32
C ASP A 174 24.61 -0.57 20.62
N GLN A 175 24.22 -1.67 21.26
CA GLN A 175 22.82 -2.00 21.51
C GLN A 175 22.13 -1.02 22.48
N GLU A 176 22.85 -0.53 23.50
CA GLU A 176 22.28 0.43 24.44
C GLU A 176 22.08 1.80 23.77
N LYS A 177 22.98 2.23 22.89
CA LYS A 177 22.81 3.44 22.09
C LYS A 177 21.58 3.32 21.16
N ILE A 178 21.43 2.18 20.48
CA ILE A 178 20.23 1.91 19.67
C ILE A 178 18.99 2.01 20.53
N LYS A 179 18.91 1.26 21.63
CA LYS A 179 17.77 1.22 22.55
C LYS A 179 17.37 2.60 23.05
N ASN A 180 18.34 3.42 23.44
CA ASN A 180 18.10 4.79 23.91
C ASN A 180 17.58 5.71 22.79
N SER A 181 17.88 5.41 21.53
CA SER A 181 17.46 6.19 20.36
C SER A 181 16.07 5.82 19.83
N LEU A 182 15.53 4.62 20.18
CA LEU A 182 14.23 4.15 19.66
C LEU A 182 13.08 5.09 20.03
N ASN A 183 13.10 5.70 21.23
CA ASN A 183 12.05 6.60 21.71
C ASN A 183 12.25 8.07 21.29
N SER A 184 13.24 8.36 20.43
CA SER A 184 13.50 9.73 19.99
C SER A 184 12.32 10.30 19.18
N GLU A 185 12.12 11.61 19.27
CA GLU A 185 11.12 12.35 18.47
C GLU A 185 11.29 12.10 16.97
N TYR A 186 12.53 12.00 16.50
CA TYR A 186 12.84 11.68 15.11
C TYR A 186 12.20 10.35 14.67
N VAL A 187 12.42 9.26 15.43
CA VAL A 187 11.89 7.93 15.11
C VAL A 187 10.36 7.93 15.13
N LYS A 188 9.77 8.51 16.18
CA LYS A 188 8.30 8.61 16.32
C LYS A 188 7.68 9.38 15.17
N ASN A 189 8.21 10.55 14.86
CA ASN A 189 7.68 11.41 13.80
C ASN A 189 7.84 10.76 12.42
N GLN A 190 8.94 10.05 12.17
CA GLN A 190 9.15 9.38 10.88
C GLN A 190 8.19 8.20 10.69
N LEU A 191 8.02 7.35 11.71
CA LEU A 191 7.05 6.25 11.66
C LEU A 191 5.62 6.76 11.51
N TYR A 192 5.28 7.84 12.23
CA TYR A 192 3.97 8.48 12.11
C TYR A 192 3.75 9.00 10.69
N SER A 193 4.74 9.69 10.11
CA SER A 193 4.68 10.23 8.75
C SER A 193 4.50 9.14 7.68
N ASP A 194 5.26 8.04 7.79
CA ASP A 194 5.15 6.92 6.85
C ASP A 194 3.77 6.23 6.99
N ARG A 195 3.28 6.08 8.23
CA ARG A 195 1.97 5.51 8.51
C ARG A 195 0.83 6.39 7.99
N GLU A 196 0.87 7.69 8.28
CA GLU A 196 -0.12 8.67 7.79
C GLU A 196 -0.22 8.63 6.26
N LEU A 197 0.94 8.56 5.58
CA LEU A 197 0.99 8.44 4.13
C LEU A 197 0.35 7.13 3.64
N ALA A 198 0.66 6.00 4.30
CA ALA A 198 0.06 4.71 3.98
C ALA A 198 -1.47 4.73 4.17
N GLU A 199 -1.97 5.35 5.24
CA GLU A 199 -3.40 5.50 5.53
C GLU A 199 -4.09 6.38 4.47
N LYS A 200 -3.52 7.52 4.08
CA LYS A 200 -4.01 8.37 2.98
C LYS A 200 -4.13 7.58 1.67
N LEU A 201 -3.14 6.74 1.36
CA LEU A 201 -3.14 5.86 0.20
C LEU A 201 -4.06 4.64 0.35
N SER A 202 -4.78 4.53 1.48
CA SER A 202 -5.67 3.40 1.80
C SER A 202 -4.96 2.04 1.77
N LEU A 203 -3.68 1.99 2.14
CA LEU A 203 -2.94 0.74 2.24
C LEU A 203 -3.50 -0.13 3.38
N ARG A 204 -3.66 -1.43 3.11
CA ARG A 204 -4.19 -2.42 4.07
C ARG A 204 -3.21 -3.55 4.34
N GLY A 205 -2.05 -3.54 3.69
CA GLY A 205 -1.05 -4.59 3.78
C GLY A 205 0.26 -4.19 3.16
N THR A 206 1.25 -5.06 3.32
CA THR A 206 2.59 -4.93 2.74
C THR A 206 2.93 -6.17 1.91
N PRO A 207 3.79 -6.06 0.88
CA PRO A 207 4.31 -4.80 0.37
C PRO A 207 3.26 -3.98 -0.38
N ALA A 208 3.51 -2.67 -0.57
CA ALA A 208 2.82 -1.85 -1.56
C ALA A 208 3.87 -0.98 -2.26
N PHE A 209 3.63 -0.66 -3.53
CA PHE A 209 4.61 0.06 -4.34
C PHE A 209 4.00 1.28 -5.00
N ILE A 210 4.80 2.35 -5.15
CA ILE A 210 4.50 3.44 -6.08
C ILE A 210 5.63 3.47 -7.10
N VAL A 211 5.27 3.33 -8.38
CA VAL A 211 6.19 3.41 -9.53
C VAL A 211 5.54 4.30 -10.57
N ASN A 212 6.24 5.35 -11.01
CA ASN A 212 5.72 6.29 -12.02
C ASN A 212 4.29 6.78 -11.71
N ASP A 213 4.07 7.24 -10.48
CA ASP A 213 2.79 7.75 -9.97
C ASP A 213 1.63 6.70 -9.99
N LYS A 214 1.94 5.41 -10.17
CA LYS A 214 0.98 4.29 -10.08
C LYS A 214 1.16 3.54 -8.77
N LEU A 215 0.05 3.29 -8.07
CA LEU A 215 0.01 2.55 -6.81
C LEU A 215 -0.34 1.09 -7.06
N PHE A 216 0.46 0.19 -6.50
CA PHE A 216 0.28 -1.26 -6.54
C PHE A 216 0.12 -1.80 -5.12
N PHE A 217 -0.86 -2.67 -4.94
CA PHE A 217 -1.17 -3.30 -3.66
C PHE A 217 -0.66 -4.75 -3.66
N GLY A 218 0.10 -5.10 -2.64
CA GLY A 218 0.65 -6.45 -2.50
C GLY A 218 1.89 -6.69 -3.38
N TYR A 219 2.30 -7.95 -3.42
CA TYR A 219 3.42 -8.40 -4.22
C TYR A 219 3.03 -8.51 -5.70
N VAL A 220 3.70 -7.77 -6.55
CA VAL A 220 3.41 -7.74 -8.01
C VAL A 220 4.45 -8.46 -8.87
N GLY A 221 5.64 -8.75 -8.32
CA GLY A 221 6.70 -9.48 -9.02
C GLY A 221 7.64 -8.59 -9.85
N TYR A 222 8.74 -9.20 -10.27
CA TYR A 222 9.82 -8.54 -11.00
C TYR A 222 9.35 -7.90 -12.31
N GLU A 223 8.64 -8.66 -13.15
CA GLU A 223 8.27 -8.23 -14.50
C GLU A 223 7.34 -7.00 -14.47
N GLU A 224 6.37 -6.98 -13.56
CA GLU A 224 5.44 -5.87 -13.39
C GLU A 224 6.16 -4.60 -12.94
N LEU A 225 7.08 -4.71 -11.97
CA LEU A 225 7.87 -3.56 -11.52
C LEU A 225 8.74 -3.01 -12.65
N VAL A 226 9.42 -3.89 -13.40
CA VAL A 226 10.27 -3.49 -14.54
C VAL A 226 9.45 -2.81 -15.63
N PHE A 227 8.32 -3.39 -16.01
CA PHE A 227 7.42 -2.80 -17.01
C PHE A 227 7.04 -1.36 -16.66
N HIS A 228 6.71 -1.10 -15.39
CA HIS A 228 6.29 0.24 -14.96
C HIS A 228 7.44 1.21 -14.68
N ILE A 229 8.67 0.75 -14.57
CA ILE A 229 9.86 1.61 -14.56
C ILE A 229 10.16 2.14 -15.96
N GLU A 230 9.90 1.33 -16.99
CA GLU A 230 10.26 1.63 -18.39
C GLU A 230 9.17 2.40 -19.16
N ASN A 231 7.92 2.44 -18.63
CA ASN A 231 6.75 3.05 -19.24
C ASN A 231 6.02 4.01 -18.28
#